data_bc4adc194d15acaf25f46fccb702df77
#
_entry.id   bc4adc194d15acaf25f46fccb702df77
#
_cell.length_a   1.000
_cell.length_b   1.000
_cell.length_c   1.000
_cell.angle_alpha   90.00
_cell.angle_beta   90.00
_cell.angle_gamma   90.00
#
_symmetry.space_group_name_H-M   'P 1'
#
loop_
_entity.id
_entity.type
_entity.pdbx_description
1 polymer ?
#
loop_
_entity_poly.entity_id
_entity_poly.type
_entity_poly.pdbx_seq_one_letter_code
_entity_poly.pdbx_strand_id
1 'polypeptide(L)'
;MPIVEKALDANVDSDADFQQILTDLAPLYCYNFAQFENVLSEATKDMVPKAQAFRHSFRSLMPQYDVREQLANITVPVLIICGRHDWITPVSQSLLMHDKLPNSELVIFENSAHWVYIEEETLFLNTVNDWLDRT
;
A
#
# COMPACT_ATOMS: atom_id res chain seq x y z
N MET A 1 8.14 1.89 17.26
CA MET A 1 6.94 2.63 17.75
C MET A 1 5.92 1.60 18.17
N PRO A 2 5.39 1.64 19.41
CA PRO A 2 4.51 0.57 19.94
C PRO A 2 3.25 0.28 19.10
N ILE A 3 2.67 1.32 18.44
CA ILE A 3 1.47 1.17 17.61
C ILE A 3 1.75 0.39 16.33
N VAL A 4 2.91 0.58 15.70
CA VAL A 4 3.31 -0.16 14.50
C VAL A 4 3.53 -1.63 14.84
N GLU A 5 4.22 -1.94 15.94
CA GLU A 5 4.42 -3.32 16.41
C GLU A 5 3.07 -3.99 16.70
N LYS A 6 2.16 -3.28 17.40
CA LYS A 6 0.80 -3.77 17.68
C LYS A 6 0.04 -4.13 16.38
N ALA A 7 0.17 -3.32 15.34
CA ALA A 7 -0.45 -3.57 14.04
C ALA A 7 0.21 -4.75 13.31
N LEU A 8 1.55 -4.78 13.23
CA LEU A 8 2.28 -5.85 12.54
C LEU A 8 2.07 -7.22 13.18
N ASP A 9 1.98 -7.28 14.51
CA ASP A 9 1.69 -8.51 15.26
C ASP A 9 0.20 -8.90 15.20
N ALA A 10 -0.63 -8.10 14.52
CA ALA A 10 -2.09 -8.21 14.51
C ALA A 10 -2.68 -8.37 15.92
N ASN A 11 -2.11 -7.65 16.90
CA ASN A 11 -2.57 -7.63 18.28
C ASN A 11 -3.72 -6.63 18.44
N VAL A 12 -4.88 -7.02 17.94
CA VAL A 12 -6.09 -6.22 17.80
C VAL A 12 -7.23 -6.92 18.52
N ASP A 13 -7.82 -6.31 19.54
CA ASP A 13 -8.80 -6.95 20.41
C ASP A 13 -10.24 -6.87 19.88
N SER A 14 -10.60 -5.74 19.26
CA SER A 14 -11.95 -5.47 18.75
C SER A 14 -11.94 -4.63 17.48
N ASP A 15 -13.10 -4.50 16.82
CA ASP A 15 -13.28 -3.60 15.67
C ASP A 15 -12.98 -2.14 16.07
N ALA A 16 -13.36 -1.71 17.29
CA ALA A 16 -13.07 -0.38 17.80
C ALA A 16 -11.57 -0.16 18.06
N ASP A 17 -10.88 -1.15 18.62
CA ASP A 17 -9.42 -1.11 18.79
C ASP A 17 -8.72 -1.05 17.42
N PHE A 18 -9.19 -1.81 16.45
CA PHE A 18 -8.64 -1.76 15.09
C PHE A 18 -8.87 -0.40 14.43
N GLN A 19 -10.05 0.18 14.57
CA GLN A 19 -10.34 1.53 14.08
C GLN A 19 -9.37 2.56 14.69
N GLN A 20 -9.11 2.47 16.01
CA GLN A 20 -8.17 3.37 16.67
C GLN A 20 -6.74 3.21 16.14
N ILE A 21 -6.29 1.96 15.97
CA ILE A 21 -4.97 1.67 15.38
C ILE A 21 -4.83 2.28 13.98
N LEU A 22 -5.84 2.14 13.13
CA LEU A 22 -5.82 2.72 11.78
C LEU A 22 -5.77 4.24 11.83
N THR A 23 -6.52 4.86 12.74
CA THR A 23 -6.49 6.32 12.94
C THR A 23 -5.10 6.80 13.37
N ASP A 24 -4.49 6.12 14.34
CA ASP A 24 -3.17 6.46 14.86
C ASP A 24 -2.04 6.23 13.84
N LEU A 25 -2.24 5.27 12.92
CA LEU A 25 -1.28 4.98 11.85
C LEU A 25 -1.48 5.86 10.61
N ALA A 26 -2.65 6.47 10.42
CA ALA A 26 -2.97 7.25 9.22
C ALA A 26 -1.89 8.29 8.83
N PRO A 27 -1.27 9.03 9.79
CA PRO A 27 -0.19 9.95 9.46
C PRO A 27 1.04 9.31 8.82
N LEU A 28 1.25 8.02 9.04
CA LEU A 28 2.40 7.29 8.51
C LEU A 28 2.17 6.75 7.08
N TYR A 29 0.92 6.79 6.60
CA TYR A 29 0.57 6.34 5.25
C TYR A 29 0.80 7.41 4.19
N CYS A 30 1.07 8.66 4.60
CA CYS A 30 1.33 9.79 3.70
C CYS A 30 2.73 10.36 3.92
N TYR A 31 3.31 10.86 2.85
CA TYR A 31 4.51 11.70 2.90
C TYR A 31 4.20 13.07 3.55
N ASN A 32 3.04 13.65 3.21
CA ASN A 32 2.56 14.92 3.80
C ASN A 32 1.11 14.79 4.27
N PHE A 33 0.90 14.10 5.40
CA PHE A 33 -0.44 13.83 5.95
C PHE A 33 -1.27 15.10 6.15
N ALA A 34 -0.68 16.18 6.68
CA ALA A 34 -1.42 17.40 6.97
C ALA A 34 -2.11 18.03 5.73
N GLN A 35 -1.56 17.81 4.54
CA GLN A 35 -2.15 18.27 3.28
C GLN A 35 -3.38 17.42 2.89
N PHE A 36 -3.41 16.16 3.24
CA PHE A 36 -4.40 15.18 2.75
C PHE A 36 -5.37 14.68 3.83
N GLU A 37 -5.24 15.15 5.07
CA GLU A 37 -6.05 14.71 6.21
C GLU A 37 -7.55 14.76 5.92
N ASN A 38 -8.06 15.86 5.36
CA ASN A 38 -9.48 16.02 5.05
C ASN A 38 -9.94 15.05 3.95
N VAL A 39 -9.14 14.86 2.91
CA VAL A 39 -9.44 13.93 1.80
C VAL A 39 -9.51 12.51 2.33
N LEU A 40 -8.55 12.11 3.17
CA LEU A 40 -8.48 10.78 3.75
C LEU A 40 -9.63 10.54 4.74
N SER A 41 -9.95 11.52 5.58
CA SER A 41 -11.08 11.44 6.51
C SER A 41 -12.39 11.21 5.76
N GLU A 42 -12.62 11.94 4.66
CA GLU A 42 -13.82 11.76 3.84
C GLU A 42 -13.83 10.40 3.11
N ALA A 43 -12.69 9.97 2.57
CA ALA A 43 -12.57 8.70 1.87
C ALA A 43 -12.78 7.47 2.79
N THR A 44 -12.48 7.60 4.07
CA THR A 44 -12.52 6.51 5.05
C THR A 44 -13.70 6.58 6.02
N LYS A 45 -14.55 7.62 5.95
CA LYS A 45 -15.63 7.87 6.92
C LYS A 45 -16.62 6.71 7.06
N ASP A 46 -16.90 6.01 5.99
CA ASP A 46 -17.84 4.87 5.95
C ASP A 46 -17.14 3.51 6.08
N MET A 47 -15.83 3.51 6.28
CA MET A 47 -15.05 2.28 6.44
C MET A 47 -15.36 1.62 7.80
N VAL A 48 -15.74 0.36 7.75
CA VAL A 48 -15.98 -0.46 8.96
C VAL A 48 -14.92 -1.55 9.05
N PRO A 49 -13.79 -1.27 9.69
CA PRO A 49 -12.71 -2.24 9.79
C PRO A 49 -13.12 -3.45 10.64
N LYS A 50 -12.66 -4.64 10.25
CA LYS A 50 -12.98 -5.90 10.92
C LYS A 50 -11.74 -6.52 11.51
N ALA A 51 -11.60 -6.43 12.84
CA ALA A 51 -10.49 -6.98 13.59
C ALA A 51 -10.29 -8.48 13.34
N GLN A 52 -11.38 -9.24 13.22
CA GLN A 52 -11.30 -10.67 12.94
C GLN A 52 -10.66 -10.96 11.57
N ALA A 53 -11.06 -10.23 10.53
CA ALA A 53 -10.51 -10.39 9.18
C ALA A 53 -9.03 -10.00 9.16
N PHE A 54 -8.67 -8.90 9.82
CA PHE A 54 -7.29 -8.44 9.94
C PHE A 54 -6.41 -9.48 10.64
N ARG A 55 -6.83 -9.96 11.84
CA ARG A 55 -6.09 -11.02 12.56
C ARG A 55 -5.93 -12.29 11.74
N HIS A 56 -6.97 -12.72 11.05
CA HIS A 56 -6.90 -13.91 10.22
C HIS A 56 -5.91 -13.73 9.07
N SER A 57 -5.95 -12.59 8.38
CA SER A 57 -5.02 -12.28 7.30
C SER A 57 -3.57 -12.28 7.78
N PHE A 58 -3.26 -11.53 8.83
CA PHE A 58 -1.89 -11.34 9.28
C PHE A 58 -1.30 -12.55 10.01
N ARG A 59 -2.10 -13.29 10.77
CA ARG A 59 -1.60 -14.43 11.56
C ARG A 59 -1.67 -15.77 10.82
N SER A 60 -2.57 -15.90 9.85
CA SER A 60 -2.81 -17.21 9.21
C SER A 60 -2.47 -17.21 7.72
N LEU A 61 -2.81 -16.16 6.98
CA LEU A 61 -2.62 -16.15 5.52
C LEU A 61 -1.24 -15.61 5.13
N MET A 62 -0.89 -14.41 5.57
CA MET A 62 0.34 -13.73 5.16
C MET A 62 1.63 -14.51 5.47
N PRO A 63 1.77 -15.22 6.61
CA PRO A 63 2.97 -16.00 6.86
C PRO A 63 3.23 -17.14 5.88
N GLN A 64 2.18 -17.57 5.16
CA GLN A 64 2.24 -18.66 4.17
C GLN A 64 2.18 -18.15 2.73
N TYR A 65 1.99 -16.83 2.55
CA TYR A 65 1.83 -16.22 1.24
C TYR A 65 3.18 -15.73 0.70
N ASP A 66 3.71 -16.48 -0.27
CA ASP A 66 4.89 -16.08 -1.03
C ASP A 66 4.70 -16.47 -2.50
N VAL A 67 4.59 -15.48 -3.37
CA VAL A 67 4.39 -15.65 -4.81
C VAL A 67 5.59 -15.20 -5.64
N ARG A 68 6.72 -14.88 -5.01
CA ARG A 68 7.89 -14.31 -5.68
C ARG A 68 8.41 -15.19 -6.82
N GLU A 69 8.40 -16.51 -6.64
CA GLU A 69 8.85 -17.44 -7.67
C GLU A 69 7.83 -17.60 -8.83
N GLN A 70 6.60 -17.11 -8.64
CA GLN A 70 5.53 -17.17 -9.65
C GLN A 70 5.51 -15.92 -10.54
N LEU A 71 6.18 -14.84 -10.15
CA LEU A 71 6.20 -13.57 -10.89
C LEU A 71 6.74 -13.75 -12.32
N ALA A 72 7.71 -14.62 -12.51
CA ALA A 72 8.25 -14.93 -13.84
C ALA A 72 7.22 -15.52 -14.82
N ASN A 73 6.08 -16.04 -14.34
CA ASN A 73 5.02 -16.58 -15.18
C ASN A 73 4.03 -15.50 -15.68
N ILE A 74 4.13 -14.26 -15.17
CA ILE A 74 3.29 -13.14 -15.58
C ILE A 74 3.93 -12.49 -16.81
N THR A 75 3.42 -12.82 -18.01
CA THR A 75 3.99 -12.35 -19.28
C THR A 75 3.30 -11.12 -19.85
N VAL A 76 2.12 -10.78 -19.34
CA VAL A 76 1.42 -9.54 -19.74
C VAL A 76 2.20 -8.31 -19.26
N PRO A 77 2.05 -7.16 -19.94
CA PRO A 77 2.63 -5.90 -19.45
C PRO A 77 2.16 -5.59 -18.02
N VAL A 78 3.06 -5.13 -17.16
CA VAL A 78 2.79 -4.76 -15.78
C VAL A 78 3.37 -3.39 -15.48
N LEU A 79 2.56 -2.46 -15.02
CA LEU A 79 3.00 -1.20 -14.44
C LEU A 79 3.08 -1.33 -12.92
N ILE A 80 4.24 -1.08 -12.35
CA ILE A 80 4.47 -1.05 -10.90
C ILE A 80 4.61 0.41 -10.50
N ILE A 81 3.76 0.86 -9.57
CA ILE A 81 3.82 2.21 -9.01
C ILE A 81 4.03 2.11 -7.51
N CYS A 82 4.97 2.87 -6.96
CA CYS A 82 5.17 2.95 -5.52
C CYS A 82 5.63 4.35 -5.10
N GLY A 83 5.31 4.73 -3.86
CA GLY A 83 5.81 5.95 -3.24
C GLY A 83 7.22 5.75 -2.66
N ARG A 84 8.07 6.78 -2.78
CA ARG A 84 9.44 6.77 -2.22
C ARG A 84 9.45 6.53 -0.71
N HIS A 85 8.44 7.05 -0.02
CA HIS A 85 8.34 7.06 1.44
C HIS A 85 7.39 5.99 2.01
N ASP A 86 6.97 5.02 1.17
CA ASP A 86 6.13 3.91 1.62
C ASP A 86 6.93 2.97 2.53
N TRP A 87 6.54 2.91 3.81
CA TRP A 87 7.15 2.03 4.79
C TRP A 87 6.43 0.68 4.91
N ILE A 88 5.20 0.57 4.39
CA ILE A 88 4.37 -0.66 4.42
C ILE A 88 4.83 -1.61 3.32
N THR A 89 4.90 -1.08 2.09
CA THR A 89 5.42 -1.78 0.92
C THR A 89 6.59 -0.98 0.33
N PRO A 90 7.77 -1.04 0.98
CA PRO A 90 8.89 -0.18 0.63
C PRO A 90 9.39 -0.45 -0.80
N VAL A 91 10.01 0.57 -1.40
CA VAL A 91 10.54 0.55 -2.77
C VAL A 91 11.34 -0.70 -3.10
N SER A 92 12.02 -1.28 -2.11
CA SER A 92 12.77 -2.55 -2.28
C SER A 92 11.89 -3.72 -2.73
N GLN A 93 10.61 -3.75 -2.33
CA GLN A 93 9.66 -4.77 -2.76
C GLN A 93 9.22 -4.56 -4.21
N SER A 94 9.02 -3.30 -4.61
CA SER A 94 8.68 -2.93 -5.99
C SER A 94 9.86 -3.22 -6.94
N LEU A 95 11.09 -2.95 -6.51
CA LEU A 95 12.31 -3.31 -7.24
C LEU A 95 12.44 -4.84 -7.40
N LEU A 96 12.17 -5.61 -6.34
CA LEU A 96 12.18 -7.07 -6.40
C LEU A 96 11.12 -7.61 -7.38
N MET A 97 9.93 -7.02 -7.38
CA MET A 97 8.88 -7.38 -8.35
C MET A 97 9.32 -7.07 -9.78
N HIS A 98 9.87 -5.89 -10.00
CA HIS A 98 10.37 -5.45 -11.31
C HIS A 98 11.49 -6.37 -11.84
N ASP A 99 12.41 -6.77 -10.97
CA ASP A 99 13.49 -7.71 -11.32
C ASP A 99 12.98 -9.09 -11.74
N LYS A 100 11.90 -9.57 -11.13
CA LYS A 100 11.34 -10.90 -11.39
C LYS A 100 10.28 -10.95 -12.50
N LEU A 101 9.64 -9.85 -12.81
CA LEU A 101 8.61 -9.76 -13.86
C LEU A 101 9.27 -9.59 -15.23
N PRO A 102 8.96 -10.44 -16.23
CA PRO A 102 9.62 -10.39 -17.55
C PRO A 102 9.22 -9.17 -18.37
N ASN A 103 8.08 -8.55 -18.10
CA ASN A 103 7.55 -7.43 -18.86
C ASN A 103 6.92 -6.40 -17.91
N SER A 104 7.76 -5.62 -17.23
CA SER A 104 7.29 -4.61 -16.29
C SER A 104 7.99 -3.26 -16.45
N GLU A 105 7.28 -2.21 -16.09
CA GLU A 105 7.77 -0.84 -15.94
C GLU A 105 7.59 -0.43 -14.48
N LEU A 106 8.61 0.19 -13.89
CA LEU A 106 8.57 0.67 -12.50
C LEU A 106 8.64 2.20 -12.47
N VAL A 107 7.66 2.82 -11.80
CA VAL A 107 7.62 4.26 -11.57
C VAL A 107 7.59 4.54 -10.07
N ILE A 108 8.53 5.35 -9.59
CA ILE A 108 8.64 5.73 -8.19
C ILE A 108 8.21 7.19 -8.06
N PHE A 109 7.23 7.43 -7.19
CA PHE A 109 6.69 8.74 -6.88
C PHE A 109 7.46 9.34 -5.72
N GLU A 110 8.21 10.40 -5.99
CA GLU A 110 9.23 10.92 -5.06
C GLU A 110 8.64 11.66 -3.85
N ASN A 111 7.41 12.18 -3.95
CA ASN A 111 6.74 12.94 -2.89
C ASN A 111 5.51 12.20 -2.34
N SER A 112 5.51 10.88 -2.40
CA SER A 112 4.40 10.04 -1.95
C SER A 112 4.89 8.92 -1.04
N ALA A 113 3.96 8.46 -0.18
CA ALA A 113 4.11 7.24 0.60
C ALA A 113 3.15 6.16 0.06
N HIS A 114 2.24 5.62 0.89
CA HIS A 114 1.40 4.48 0.53
C HIS A 114 0.25 4.84 -0.44
N TRP A 115 -0.22 6.07 -0.41
CA TRP A 115 -1.37 6.51 -1.20
C TRP A 115 -0.98 7.45 -2.35
N VAL A 116 -0.11 6.98 -3.23
CA VAL A 116 0.41 7.74 -4.39
C VAL A 116 -0.69 8.38 -5.23
N TYR A 117 -1.82 7.70 -5.41
CA TYR A 117 -2.98 8.18 -6.17
C TYR A 117 -3.75 9.32 -5.49
N ILE A 118 -3.49 9.60 -4.22
CA ILE A 118 -4.01 10.76 -3.48
C ILE A 118 -2.95 11.86 -3.42
N GLU A 119 -1.71 11.49 -3.09
CA GLU A 119 -0.64 12.45 -2.83
C GLU A 119 -0.10 13.11 -4.11
N GLU A 120 -0.01 12.36 -5.19
CA GLU A 120 0.43 12.85 -6.51
C GLU A 120 -0.59 12.48 -7.60
N GLU A 121 -1.89 12.77 -7.36
CA GLU A 121 -3.03 12.37 -8.20
C GLU A 121 -2.84 12.66 -9.68
N THR A 122 -2.45 13.89 -10.03
CA THR A 122 -2.24 14.29 -11.43
C THR A 122 -1.13 13.47 -12.09
N LEU A 123 -0.03 13.26 -11.39
CA LEU A 123 1.08 12.45 -11.88
C LEU A 123 0.66 10.99 -12.02
N PHE A 124 -0.09 10.46 -11.04
CA PHE A 124 -0.62 9.09 -11.08
C PHE A 124 -1.51 8.87 -12.30
N LEU A 125 -2.50 9.72 -12.52
CA LEU A 125 -3.42 9.60 -13.65
C LEU A 125 -2.70 9.70 -15.00
N ASN A 126 -1.76 10.65 -15.15
CA ASN A 126 -0.97 10.79 -16.37
C ASN A 126 -0.10 9.54 -16.60
N THR A 127 0.59 9.05 -15.57
CA THR A 127 1.44 7.86 -15.67
C THR A 127 0.63 6.63 -16.12
N VAL A 128 -0.55 6.41 -15.52
CA VAL A 128 -1.41 5.28 -15.88
C VAL A 128 -1.95 5.42 -17.30
N ASN A 129 -2.45 6.59 -17.69
CA ASN A 129 -2.99 6.82 -19.03
C ASN A 129 -1.90 6.66 -20.10
N ASP A 130 -0.74 7.30 -19.91
CA ASP A 130 0.39 7.19 -20.84
C ASP A 130 0.87 5.74 -21.00
N TRP A 131 0.80 4.95 -19.93
CA TRP A 131 1.15 3.54 -19.98
C TRP A 131 0.10 2.72 -20.75
N LEU A 132 -1.20 2.95 -20.47
CA LEU A 132 -2.30 2.26 -21.15
C LEU A 132 -2.33 2.57 -22.65
N ASP A 133 -1.99 3.79 -23.07
CA ASP A 133 -1.96 4.19 -24.49
C ASP A 133 -0.82 3.51 -25.26
N ARG A 134 0.20 2.96 -24.57
CA ARG A 134 1.37 2.29 -25.19
C ARG A 134 1.26 0.77 -25.20
N THR A 135 0.36 0.20 -24.43
CA THR A 135 0.21 -1.26 -24.23
C THR A 135 -1.06 -1.81 -24.85
#